data_15224aba00d11f82b9b0ff160da5189a
#
_entry.id   15224aba00d11f82b9b0ff160da5189a
#
_cell.length_a   1.000
_cell.length_b   1.000
_cell.length_c   1.000
_cell.angle_alpha   90.00
_cell.angle_beta   90.00
_cell.angle_gamma   90.00
#
_symmetry.space_group_name_H-M   'P 1'
#
loop_
_entity.id
_entity.type
_entity.pdbx_description
1 polymer ?
#
loop_
_entity_poly.entity_id
_entity_poly.type
_entity_poly.pdbx_seq_one_letter_code
_entity_poly.pdbx_strand_id
1 'polypeptide(L)'
;MTHSTLRIRQARHTDAAALEQLASLDSSHAPAGDVLIAEVGDELWAALSLDDGHAVADPLRPSADAVLMLGAHGRQLRREERRRAHGRPRLRFA
;
A
#
# COMPACT_ATOMS: atom_id res chain seq x y z
N MET A 1 -10.91 15.76 21.71
CA MET A 1 -10.23 14.56 21.35
C MET A 1 -10.25 14.31 19.88
N THR A 2 -9.16 14.04 19.32
CA THR A 2 -9.05 13.88 17.90
C THR A 2 -9.03 12.42 17.56
N HIS A 3 -9.86 12.02 16.63
CA HIS A 3 -9.82 10.67 16.15
C HIS A 3 -8.96 10.62 14.93
N SER A 4 -7.95 9.79 14.95
CA SER A 4 -7.11 9.59 13.79
C SER A 4 -7.69 8.46 12.97
N THR A 5 -8.00 8.74 11.74
CA THR A 5 -8.59 7.76 10.84
C THR A 5 -7.48 7.16 10.00
N LEU A 6 -7.52 5.86 9.83
CA LEU A 6 -6.58 5.19 8.96
C LEU A 6 -6.94 5.49 7.52
N ARG A 7 -5.95 5.91 6.74
CA ARG A 7 -6.14 6.22 5.34
C ARG A 7 -5.17 5.40 4.51
N ILE A 8 -5.65 4.91 3.39
CA ILE A 8 -4.80 4.19 2.44
C ILE A 8 -4.65 5.06 1.22
N ARG A 9 -3.42 5.28 0.81
CA ARG A 9 -3.13 6.05 -0.39
C ARG A 9 -1.89 5.50 -1.08
N GLN A 10 -1.71 5.89 -2.31
CA GLN A 10 -0.51 5.51 -3.04
C GLN A 10 0.67 6.35 -2.58
N ALA A 11 1.81 5.73 -2.46
CA ALA A 11 3.02 6.43 -2.06
C ALA A 11 3.52 7.32 -3.18
N ARG A 12 4.11 8.44 -2.81
CA ARG A 12 4.77 9.34 -3.73
C ARG A 12 6.25 9.28 -3.46
N HIS A 13 7.06 9.78 -4.39
CA HIS A 13 8.51 9.73 -4.16
C HIS A 13 8.91 10.55 -2.93
N THR A 14 8.11 11.54 -2.53
CA THR A 14 8.38 12.30 -1.31
C THR A 14 8.20 11.45 -0.05
N ASP A 15 7.60 10.26 -0.17
CA ASP A 15 7.45 9.35 0.96
C ASP A 15 8.68 8.46 1.15
N ALA A 16 9.68 8.56 0.29
CA ALA A 16 10.80 7.60 0.29
C ALA A 16 11.51 7.52 1.64
N ALA A 17 11.81 8.66 2.26
CA ALA A 17 12.50 8.65 3.54
C ALA A 17 11.67 8.01 4.63
N ALA A 18 10.37 8.29 4.64
CA ALA A 18 9.47 7.71 5.63
C ALA A 18 9.33 6.20 5.43
N LEU A 19 9.33 5.74 4.18
CA LEU A 19 9.26 4.31 3.89
C LEU A 19 10.54 3.60 4.33
N GLU A 20 11.70 4.23 4.14
CA GLU A 20 12.95 3.66 4.61
C GLU A 20 12.97 3.55 6.13
N GLN A 21 12.47 4.57 6.80
CA GLN A 21 12.40 4.54 8.25
C GLN A 21 11.46 3.45 8.74
N LEU A 22 10.30 3.31 8.11
CA LEU A 22 9.33 2.29 8.46
C LEU A 22 9.94 0.89 8.27
N ALA A 23 10.62 0.69 7.14
CA ALA A 23 11.26 -0.59 6.86
C ALA A 23 12.33 -0.90 7.91
N SER A 24 13.08 0.11 8.32
CA SER A 24 14.11 -0.06 9.34
C SER A 24 13.50 -0.52 10.66
N LEU A 25 12.36 0.05 11.04
CA LEU A 25 11.67 -0.36 12.27
C LEU A 25 11.23 -1.83 12.19
N ASP A 26 10.90 -2.30 10.99
CA ASP A 26 10.45 -3.67 10.79
C ASP A 26 11.61 -4.61 10.43
N SER A 27 12.85 -4.14 10.55
CA SER A 27 14.04 -4.91 10.21
C SER A 27 13.94 -5.49 8.80
N SER A 28 13.52 -4.67 7.85
CA SER A 28 13.26 -5.11 6.50
C SER A 28 13.77 -4.05 5.51
N HIS A 29 13.50 -4.26 4.25
CA HIS A 29 13.82 -3.27 3.22
C HIS A 29 12.54 -2.55 2.79
N ALA A 30 12.70 -1.36 2.26
CA ALA A 30 11.54 -0.57 1.84
C ALA A 30 10.85 -1.22 0.64
N PRO A 31 9.51 -1.25 0.63
CA PRO A 31 8.80 -1.72 -0.56
C PRO A 31 9.11 -0.81 -1.74
N ALA A 32 9.13 -1.38 -2.92
CA ALA A 32 9.49 -0.66 -4.13
C ALA A 32 8.41 -0.80 -5.18
N GLY A 33 8.50 0.00 -6.23
CA GLY A 33 7.51 0.01 -7.29
C GLY A 33 6.27 0.78 -6.89
N ASP A 34 5.11 0.27 -7.26
CA ASP A 34 3.86 0.89 -6.85
C ASP A 34 3.56 0.45 -5.43
N VAL A 35 3.51 1.40 -4.54
CA VAL A 35 3.39 1.11 -3.10
C VAL A 35 2.15 1.80 -2.55
N LEU A 36 1.37 1.05 -1.78
CA LEU A 36 0.27 1.61 -1.00
C LEU A 36 0.77 1.81 0.42
N ILE A 37 0.35 2.89 1.02
CA ILE A 37 0.67 3.14 2.42
C ILE A 37 -0.60 3.29 3.22
N ALA A 38 -0.53 2.88 4.48
CA ALA A 38 -1.57 3.11 5.45
C ALA A 38 -1.03 4.12 6.45
N GLU A 39 -1.69 5.26 6.53
CA GLU A 39 -1.27 6.29 7.46
C GLU A 39 -2.38 6.60 8.44
N VAL A 40 -1.99 6.95 9.65
CA VAL A 40 -2.91 7.36 10.69
C VAL A 40 -2.40 8.71 11.17
N GLY A 41 -3.19 9.75 10.93
CA GLY A 41 -2.70 11.11 11.12
C GLY A 41 -1.58 11.35 10.12
N ASP A 42 -0.43 11.77 10.62
CA ASP A 42 0.72 12.02 9.75
C ASP A 42 1.75 10.91 9.82
N GLU A 43 1.40 9.78 10.40
CA GLU A 43 2.36 8.69 10.59
C GLU A 43 2.08 7.54 9.65
N LEU A 44 3.13 6.97 9.09
CA LEU A 44 3.01 5.76 8.30
C LEU A 44 3.04 4.56 9.23
N TRP A 45 2.01 3.77 9.20
CA TRP A 45 1.92 2.58 10.04
C TRP A 45 2.28 1.30 9.27
N ALA A 46 2.05 1.28 7.97
CA ALA A 46 2.34 0.11 7.15
C ALA A 46 2.44 0.50 5.69
N ALA A 47 3.09 -0.34 4.90
CA ALA A 47 3.20 -0.12 3.46
C ALA A 47 3.26 -1.47 2.75
N LEU A 48 2.79 -1.50 1.53
CA LEU A 48 2.70 -2.73 0.74
C LEU A 48 3.08 -2.43 -0.70
N SER A 49 4.03 -3.20 -1.23
CA SER A 49 4.34 -3.13 -2.65
C SER A 49 3.27 -3.89 -3.42
N LEU A 50 2.68 -3.23 -4.41
CA LEU A 50 1.71 -3.89 -5.29
C LEU A 50 2.40 -4.78 -6.30
N ASP A 51 3.69 -4.58 -6.52
CA ASP A 51 4.42 -5.34 -7.52
C ASP A 51 4.79 -6.74 -7.03
N ASP A 52 5.26 -6.86 -5.81
CA ASP A 52 5.72 -8.15 -5.30
C ASP A 52 5.06 -8.59 -3.99
N GLY A 53 4.18 -7.76 -3.44
CA GLY A 53 3.48 -8.11 -2.21
C GLY A 53 4.29 -7.91 -0.94
N HIS A 54 5.50 -7.33 -1.05
CA HIS A 54 6.32 -7.09 0.14
C HIS A 54 5.68 -6.03 1.02
N ALA A 55 5.50 -6.33 2.30
CA ALA A 55 4.86 -5.41 3.24
C ALA A 55 5.79 -5.14 4.41
N VAL A 56 5.70 -3.93 4.93
CA VAL A 56 6.39 -3.54 6.16
C VAL A 56 5.38 -2.87 7.07
N ALA A 57 5.61 -2.97 8.38
CA ALA A 57 4.70 -2.39 9.36
C ALA A 57 5.50 -1.95 10.57
N ASP A 58 5.01 -0.91 11.24
CA ASP A 58 5.64 -0.39 12.44
C ASP A 58 5.29 -1.34 13.61
N PRO A 59 6.26 -2.04 14.17
CA PRO A 59 5.97 -2.99 15.25
C PRO A 59 5.60 -2.31 16.57
N LEU A 60 5.78 -1.00 16.65
CA LEU A 60 5.45 -0.25 17.86
C LEU A 60 4.02 0.29 17.81
N ARG A 61 3.29 0.03 16.73
CA ARG A 61 1.91 0.47 16.57
C ARG A 61 1.01 -0.74 16.36
N PRO A 62 -0.29 -0.63 16.65
CA PRO A 62 -1.21 -1.74 16.37
C PRO A 62 -1.52 -1.79 14.89
N SER A 63 -0.52 -2.18 14.10
CA SER A 63 -0.55 -2.06 12.65
C SER A 63 -1.07 -3.30 11.93
N ALA A 64 -1.47 -4.34 12.67
CA ALA A 64 -1.94 -5.58 12.03
C ALA A 64 -3.16 -5.32 11.14
N ASP A 65 -4.11 -4.52 11.62
CA ASP A 65 -5.30 -4.20 10.84
C ASP A 65 -4.92 -3.38 9.61
N ALA A 66 -3.94 -2.48 9.76
CA ALA A 66 -3.47 -1.68 8.63
C ALA A 66 -2.91 -2.58 7.52
N VAL A 67 -2.13 -3.60 7.89
CA VAL A 67 -1.58 -4.54 6.92
C VAL A 67 -2.70 -5.30 6.21
N LEU A 68 -3.68 -5.77 6.98
CA LEU A 68 -4.81 -6.48 6.39
C LEU A 68 -5.60 -5.60 5.42
N MET A 69 -5.81 -4.35 5.79
CA MET A 69 -6.53 -3.42 4.93
C MET A 69 -5.74 -3.09 3.67
N LEU A 70 -4.42 -2.96 3.80
CA LEU A 70 -3.57 -2.75 2.62
C LEU A 70 -3.67 -3.94 1.68
N GLY A 71 -3.64 -5.15 2.21
CA GLY A 71 -3.76 -6.35 1.40
C GLY A 71 -5.07 -6.42 0.66
N ALA A 72 -6.17 -6.12 1.36
CA ALA A 72 -7.50 -6.13 0.76
C ALA A 72 -7.60 -5.07 -0.33
N HIS A 73 -7.08 -3.87 -0.06
CA HIS A 73 -7.12 -2.78 -1.03
C HIS A 73 -6.29 -3.12 -2.27
N GLY A 74 -5.12 -3.71 -2.07
CA GLY A 74 -4.27 -4.11 -3.17
C GLY A 74 -4.93 -5.16 -4.06
N ARG A 75 -5.59 -6.14 -3.45
CA ARG A 75 -6.31 -7.15 -4.23
C ARG A 75 -7.46 -6.54 -5.01
N GLN A 76 -8.14 -5.56 -4.42
CA GLN A 76 -9.22 -4.86 -5.10
C GLN A 76 -8.69 -4.11 -6.33
N LEU A 77 -7.58 -3.41 -6.19
CA LEU A 77 -6.99 -2.69 -7.31
C LEU A 77 -6.57 -3.65 -8.42
N ARG A 78 -6.02 -4.81 -8.07
CA ARG A 78 -5.63 -5.78 -9.07
C ARG A 78 -6.82 -6.36 -9.81
N ARG A 79 -7.91 -6.59 -9.10
CA ARG A 79 -9.11 -7.07 -9.75
C ARG A 79 -9.67 -6.02 -10.71
N GLU A 80 -9.62 -4.76 -10.31
CA GLU A 80 -10.09 -3.69 -11.19
C GLU A 80 -9.23 -3.56 -12.44
N GLU A 81 -7.93 -3.72 -12.28
CA GLU A 81 -7.03 -3.70 -13.42
C GLU A 81 -7.32 -4.84 -14.37
N ARG A 82 -7.54 -6.03 -13.85
CA ARG A 82 -7.87 -7.17 -14.69
C ARG A 82 -9.20 -6.97 -15.39
N ARG A 83 -10.19 -6.43 -14.69
CA ARG A 83 -11.47 -6.16 -15.32
C ARG A 83 -11.34 -5.15 -16.43
N ARG A 84 -10.57 -4.09 -16.21
CA ARG A 84 -10.34 -3.10 -17.26
C ARG A 84 -9.66 -3.71 -18.47
N ALA A 85 -8.65 -4.54 -18.23
CA ALA A 85 -7.95 -5.19 -19.32
C ALA A 85 -8.85 -6.12 -20.10
N HIS A 86 -9.69 -6.89 -19.43
CA HIS A 86 -10.58 -7.81 -20.10
C HIS A 86 -11.81 -7.11 -20.69
N GLY A 87 -12.25 -6.04 -20.09
CA GLY A 87 -13.39 -5.28 -20.59
C GLY A 87 -13.09 -4.34 -21.72
N ARG A 88 -11.77 -4.10 -22.06
CA ARG A 88 -11.46 -3.29 -23.15
C ARG A 88 -11.89 -3.91 -24.37
N PRO A 89 -12.54 -3.20 -25.23
CA PRO A 89 -12.92 -3.74 -26.51
C PRO A 89 -11.70 -4.17 -27.21
N ARG A 90 -11.72 -5.37 -27.69
CA ARG A 90 -10.64 -5.84 -28.31
C ARG A 90 -10.74 -5.46 -29.60
N LEU A 91 -10.83 -4.46 -29.90
CA LEU A 91 -10.85 -4.02 -31.12
C LEU A 91 -10.28 -4.72 -32.07
N ARG A 92 -10.17 -5.52 -32.24
CA ARG A 92 -9.63 -6.21 -33.07
C ARG A 92 -10.32 -6.66 -33.84
N PHE A 93 -10.74 -6.55 -34.16
CA PHE A 93 -11.33 -6.90 -34.74
C PHE A 93 -11.35 -7.33 -35.38
N ALA A 94 -11.24 -7.46 -35.52
CA ALA A 94 -11.35 -7.83 -36.14
C ALA A 94 -11.57 -8.16 -36.81
#